data_e0f76b5798fb7e4dad5fbbdbfe7f5f92
#
_entry.id   e0f76b5798fb7e4dad5fbbdbfe7f5f92
#
_cell.length_a   1.000
_cell.length_b   1.000
_cell.length_c   1.000
_cell.angle_alpha   90.00
_cell.angle_beta   90.00
_cell.angle_gamma   90.00
#
_symmetry.space_group_name_H-M   'P 1'
#
loop_
_entity.id
_entity.type
_entity.pdbx_description
1 polymer ?
#
loop_
_entity_poly.entity_id
_entity_poly.type
_entity_poly.pdbx_seq_one_letter_code
_entity_poly.pdbx_strand_id
1 'polypeptide(L)'
;GYDGSNMYSKVTFTMEDTDKIFAVAELLENILETDHGIKDFQIAVPLELMEQAEKARLTFVALMGIVAAISLLVGGIGIMNIMLATVTERTREIGIRRALGARRRDVTQQFLVETIALTATGGLLGLLAGFLCEPAYSMLLTNLESFAPETYGSLPAAMKEMTPSLVFWSFPLVFGIAVATGVLFGLYPARKAAAMNPVDALRHVA
;
A
#
# COMPACT_ATOMS: atom_id res chain seq x y z
N GLY A 1 -56.62 -12.45 -14.81
CA GLY A 1 -56.12 -13.75 -15.18
C GLY A 1 -54.62 -13.72 -15.17
N TYR A 2 -54.00 -14.35 -14.19
CA TYR A 2 -52.55 -14.61 -14.20
C TYR A 2 -52.26 -15.59 -15.33
N ASP A 3 -51.56 -15.13 -16.36
CA ASP A 3 -50.96 -15.97 -17.36
C ASP A 3 -49.72 -16.65 -16.74
N GLY A 4 -49.83 -17.93 -16.41
CA GLY A 4 -48.82 -18.74 -15.73
C GLY A 4 -47.54 -19.00 -16.54
N SER A 5 -47.23 -18.21 -17.57
CA SER A 5 -46.08 -18.39 -18.48
C SER A 5 -44.73 -17.84 -17.95
N ASN A 6 -44.69 -17.08 -16.84
CA ASN A 6 -43.50 -16.47 -16.32
C ASN A 6 -43.23 -16.83 -14.84
N MET A 7 -43.19 -18.11 -14.51
CA MET A 7 -42.71 -18.54 -13.18
C MET A 7 -41.19 -18.53 -13.16
N TYR A 8 -40.60 -17.53 -12.54
CA TYR A 8 -39.17 -17.49 -12.25
C TYR A 8 -38.89 -18.37 -11.02
N SER A 9 -38.07 -19.39 -11.15
CA SER A 9 -37.71 -20.26 -10.04
C SER A 9 -36.65 -19.60 -9.13
N LYS A 10 -35.93 -18.61 -9.63
CA LYS A 10 -34.88 -17.85 -8.87
C LYS A 10 -34.67 -16.49 -9.51
N VAL A 11 -34.66 -15.47 -8.68
CA VAL A 11 -34.25 -14.10 -9.04
C VAL A 11 -33.06 -13.73 -8.18
N THR A 12 -32.00 -13.22 -8.80
CA THR A 12 -30.79 -12.80 -8.10
C THR A 12 -30.63 -11.30 -8.24
N PHE A 13 -30.56 -10.61 -7.13
CA PHE A 13 -30.27 -9.18 -7.06
C PHE A 13 -28.80 -8.97 -6.73
N THR A 14 -28.10 -8.18 -7.53
CA THR A 14 -26.72 -7.77 -7.27
C THR A 14 -26.72 -6.36 -6.68
N MET A 15 -26.04 -6.17 -5.56
CA MET A 15 -25.96 -4.88 -4.89
C MET A 15 -24.52 -4.41 -4.83
N GLU A 16 -24.33 -3.13 -5.01
CA GLU A 16 -23.01 -2.47 -4.95
C GLU A 16 -22.58 -2.19 -3.49
N ASP A 17 -23.56 -1.95 -2.61
CA ASP A 17 -23.34 -1.56 -1.22
C ASP A 17 -23.79 -2.69 -0.27
N THR A 18 -22.80 -3.31 0.36
CA THR A 18 -22.99 -4.45 1.26
C THR A 18 -23.73 -4.07 2.55
N ASP A 19 -23.56 -2.82 3.03
CA ASP A 19 -24.16 -2.37 4.28
C ASP A 19 -25.68 -2.21 4.19
N LYS A 20 -26.22 -2.09 2.97
CA LYS A 20 -27.64 -1.91 2.72
C LYS A 20 -28.39 -3.22 2.41
N ILE A 21 -27.71 -4.35 2.35
CA ILE A 21 -28.30 -5.63 1.94
C ILE A 21 -29.52 -6.00 2.81
N PHE A 22 -29.42 -5.82 4.12
CA PHE A 22 -30.53 -6.14 5.04
C PHE A 22 -31.73 -5.23 4.83
N ALA A 23 -31.50 -3.92 4.68
CA ALA A 23 -32.59 -2.98 4.45
C ALA A 23 -33.31 -3.23 3.13
N VAL A 24 -32.57 -3.61 2.08
CA VAL A 24 -33.15 -3.97 0.79
C VAL A 24 -33.84 -5.33 0.82
N ALA A 25 -33.31 -6.32 1.55
CA ALA A 25 -33.98 -7.59 1.74
C ALA A 25 -35.33 -7.43 2.44
N GLU A 26 -35.41 -6.58 3.47
CA GLU A 26 -36.64 -6.25 4.17
C GLU A 26 -37.64 -5.49 3.27
N LEU A 27 -37.15 -4.54 2.46
CA LEU A 27 -37.98 -3.85 1.48
C LEU A 27 -38.54 -4.81 0.41
N LEU A 28 -37.72 -5.72 -0.09
CA LEU A 28 -38.14 -6.74 -1.05
C LEU A 28 -39.17 -7.70 -0.44
N GLU A 29 -38.98 -8.11 0.80
CA GLU A 29 -39.94 -8.96 1.52
C GLU A 29 -41.30 -8.26 1.61
N ASN A 30 -41.33 -6.99 2.05
CA ASN A 30 -42.56 -6.20 2.17
C ASN A 30 -43.26 -6.00 0.80
N ILE A 31 -42.52 -5.72 -0.26
CA ILE A 31 -43.07 -5.53 -1.60
C ILE A 31 -43.68 -6.84 -2.12
N LEU A 32 -42.94 -7.95 -2.02
CA LEU A 32 -43.39 -9.24 -2.51
C LEU A 32 -44.58 -9.78 -1.71
N GLU A 33 -44.60 -9.59 -0.40
CA GLU A 33 -45.72 -9.97 0.46
C GLU A 33 -46.99 -9.17 0.13
N THR A 34 -46.83 -7.87 -0.18
CA THR A 34 -47.95 -6.99 -0.56
C THR A 34 -48.52 -7.34 -1.96
N ASP A 35 -47.66 -7.70 -2.90
CA ASP A 35 -48.03 -7.95 -4.29
C ASP A 35 -48.57 -9.38 -4.50
N HIS A 36 -47.97 -10.38 -3.85
CA HIS A 36 -48.39 -11.78 -3.96
C HIS A 36 -49.53 -12.18 -3.03
N GLY A 37 -49.71 -11.49 -1.92
CA GLY A 37 -50.75 -11.78 -0.92
C GLY A 37 -50.54 -13.09 -0.15
N ILE A 38 -49.60 -13.92 -0.55
CA ILE A 38 -49.17 -15.18 0.07
C ILE A 38 -47.62 -15.22 0.09
N LYS A 39 -47.05 -15.76 1.18
CA LYS A 39 -45.61 -15.90 1.33
C LYS A 39 -45.11 -17.16 0.60
N ASP A 40 -45.03 -17.12 -0.73
CA ASP A 40 -44.58 -18.20 -1.62
C ASP A 40 -43.12 -18.05 -2.09
N PHE A 41 -42.38 -17.13 -1.45
CA PHE A 41 -40.98 -16.83 -1.76
C PHE A 41 -40.08 -16.99 -0.54
N GLN A 42 -38.79 -17.17 -0.77
CA GLN A 42 -37.75 -17.18 0.26
C GLN A 42 -36.60 -16.25 -0.16
N ILE A 43 -36.30 -15.26 0.68
CA ILE A 43 -35.14 -14.40 0.50
C ILE A 43 -33.95 -15.03 1.21
N ALA A 44 -32.93 -15.41 0.44
CA ALA A 44 -31.69 -15.98 0.97
C ALA A 44 -30.55 -14.95 0.85
N VAL A 45 -30.07 -14.43 1.95
CA VAL A 45 -28.86 -13.59 2.00
C VAL A 45 -27.69 -14.50 2.41
N PRO A 46 -26.67 -14.67 1.56
CA PRO A 46 -25.57 -15.60 1.84
C PRO A 46 -24.55 -14.99 2.83
N LEU A 47 -24.97 -14.78 4.09
CA LEU A 47 -24.19 -14.19 5.16
C LEU A 47 -22.84 -14.87 5.38
N GLU A 48 -22.84 -16.20 5.39
CA GLU A 48 -21.60 -16.97 5.59
C GLU A 48 -20.55 -16.69 4.49
N LEU A 49 -20.99 -16.53 3.24
CA LEU A 49 -20.09 -16.18 2.14
C LEU A 49 -19.55 -14.76 2.29
N MET A 50 -20.38 -13.83 2.77
CA MET A 50 -19.95 -12.44 3.03
C MET A 50 -18.94 -12.38 4.17
N GLU A 51 -19.18 -13.07 5.27
CA GLU A 51 -18.22 -13.16 6.39
C GLU A 51 -16.90 -13.83 5.95
N GLN A 52 -16.98 -14.89 5.14
CA GLN A 52 -15.78 -15.54 4.61
C GLN A 52 -14.99 -14.60 3.69
N ALA A 53 -15.66 -13.85 2.82
CA ALA A 53 -15.05 -12.87 1.95
C ALA A 53 -14.35 -11.74 2.75
N GLU A 54 -15.02 -11.24 3.79
CA GLU A 54 -14.44 -10.20 4.67
C GLU A 54 -13.23 -10.73 5.44
N LYS A 55 -13.30 -11.95 6.01
CA LYS A 55 -12.15 -12.59 6.66
C LYS A 55 -10.99 -12.82 5.69
N ALA A 56 -11.28 -13.25 4.47
CA ALA A 56 -10.27 -13.40 3.42
C ALA A 56 -9.63 -12.04 3.09
N ARG A 57 -10.42 -10.99 2.90
CA ARG A 57 -9.96 -9.62 2.65
C ARG A 57 -9.02 -9.14 3.76
N LEU A 58 -9.42 -9.27 5.01
CA LEU A 58 -8.60 -8.88 6.16
C LEU A 58 -7.28 -9.66 6.22
N THR A 59 -7.33 -10.95 5.92
CA THR A 59 -6.13 -11.81 5.85
C THR A 59 -5.17 -11.32 4.77
N PHE A 60 -5.67 -11.02 3.57
CA PHE A 60 -4.86 -10.47 2.48
C PHE A 60 -4.24 -9.12 2.84
N VAL A 61 -5.03 -8.21 3.44
CA VAL A 61 -4.53 -6.89 3.89
C VAL A 61 -3.42 -7.07 4.93
N ALA A 62 -3.60 -7.99 5.89
CA ALA A 62 -2.58 -8.27 6.90
C ALA A 62 -1.30 -8.85 6.28
N LEU A 63 -1.42 -9.81 5.36
CA LEU A 63 -0.26 -10.39 4.65
C LEU A 63 0.49 -9.34 3.83
N MET A 64 -0.23 -8.50 3.07
CA MET A 64 0.39 -7.41 2.30
C MET A 64 1.06 -6.39 3.22
N GLY A 65 0.44 -6.09 4.37
CA GLY A 65 1.02 -5.22 5.39
C GLY A 65 2.33 -5.76 5.97
N ILE A 66 2.39 -7.06 6.24
CA ILE A 66 3.61 -7.73 6.71
C ILE A 66 4.71 -7.68 5.65
N VAL A 67 4.39 -8.00 4.39
CA VAL A 67 5.36 -7.93 3.28
C VAL A 67 5.88 -6.50 3.11
N ALA A 68 5.01 -5.51 3.17
CA ALA A 68 5.39 -4.10 3.09
C ALA A 68 6.30 -3.68 4.27
N ALA A 69 5.99 -4.12 5.49
CA ALA A 69 6.78 -3.82 6.68
C ALA A 69 8.19 -4.44 6.59
N ILE A 70 8.30 -5.69 6.13
CA ILE A 70 9.60 -6.36 5.91
C ILE A 70 10.40 -5.62 4.83
N SER A 71 9.77 -5.25 3.72
CA SER A 71 10.41 -4.51 2.63
C SER A 71 10.94 -3.16 3.11
N LEU A 72 10.15 -2.45 3.93
CA LEU A 72 10.52 -1.18 4.51
C LEU A 72 11.71 -1.32 5.48
N LEU A 73 11.71 -2.38 6.29
CA LEU A 73 12.80 -2.68 7.22
C LEU A 73 14.10 -2.99 6.47
N VAL A 74 14.04 -3.83 5.43
CA VAL A 74 15.21 -4.16 4.60
C VAL A 74 15.74 -2.93 3.88
N GLY A 75 14.84 -2.12 3.29
CA GLY A 75 15.19 -0.83 2.67
C GLY A 75 15.82 0.15 3.66
N GLY A 76 15.28 0.23 4.88
CA GLY A 76 15.82 1.06 5.95
C GLY A 76 17.24 0.64 6.39
N ILE A 77 17.48 -0.68 6.50
CA ILE A 77 18.83 -1.21 6.78
C ILE A 77 19.78 -0.87 5.61
N GLY A 78 19.30 -0.92 4.37
CA GLY A 78 20.06 -0.48 3.20
C GLY A 78 20.49 0.98 3.29
N ILE A 79 19.56 1.87 3.64
CA ILE A 79 19.85 3.30 3.88
C ILE A 79 20.90 3.46 4.98
N MET A 80 20.75 2.77 6.11
CA MET A 80 21.69 2.82 7.21
C MET A 80 23.11 2.39 6.78
N ASN A 81 23.22 1.32 5.98
CA ASN A 81 24.51 0.84 5.50
C ASN A 81 25.19 1.81 4.54
N ILE A 82 24.42 2.39 3.59
CA ILE A 82 24.92 3.43 2.67
C ILE A 82 25.41 4.64 3.48
N MET A 83 24.65 5.09 4.45
CA MET A 83 25.01 6.23 5.28
C MET A 83 26.26 5.97 6.13
N LEU A 84 26.42 4.74 6.67
CA LEU A 84 27.64 4.36 7.40
C LEU A 84 28.87 4.35 6.48
N ALA A 85 28.74 3.87 5.24
CA ALA A 85 29.80 3.94 4.24
C ALA A 85 30.15 5.40 3.90
N THR A 86 29.16 6.24 3.61
CA THR A 86 29.35 7.67 3.35
C THR A 86 30.04 8.40 4.51
N VAL A 87 29.65 8.10 5.75
CA VAL A 87 30.28 8.67 6.96
C VAL A 87 31.75 8.25 7.04
N THR A 88 32.09 6.99 6.75
CA THR A 88 33.48 6.52 6.74
C THR A 88 34.31 7.18 5.64
N GLU A 89 33.79 7.30 4.44
CA GLU A 89 34.45 8.00 3.34
C GLU A 89 34.71 9.48 3.63
N ARG A 90 33.76 10.16 4.31
CA ARG A 90 33.85 11.58 4.65
C ARG A 90 34.43 11.86 6.04
N THR A 91 35.05 10.86 6.69
CA THR A 91 35.57 10.96 8.06
C THR A 91 36.52 12.16 8.22
N ARG A 92 37.44 12.38 7.28
CA ARG A 92 38.39 13.51 7.32
C ARG A 92 37.70 14.86 7.23
N GLU A 93 36.75 15.01 6.35
CA GLU A 93 35.96 16.24 6.18
C GLU A 93 35.19 16.58 7.45
N ILE A 94 34.52 15.58 8.05
CA ILE A 94 33.82 15.73 9.33
C ILE A 94 34.80 16.14 10.44
N GLY A 95 35.96 15.52 10.50
CA GLY A 95 37.01 15.86 11.45
C GLY A 95 37.48 17.31 11.35
N ILE A 96 37.73 17.79 10.12
CA ILE A 96 38.11 19.19 9.86
C ILE A 96 37.01 20.17 10.33
N ARG A 97 35.76 19.94 9.93
CA ARG A 97 34.62 20.78 10.34
C ARG A 97 34.48 20.84 11.89
N ARG A 98 34.63 19.68 12.53
CA ARG A 98 34.57 19.56 13.99
C ARG A 98 35.75 20.30 14.67
N ALA A 99 36.95 20.21 14.12
CA ALA A 99 38.13 20.95 14.60
C ALA A 99 37.98 22.48 14.46
N LEU A 100 37.30 22.93 13.41
CA LEU A 100 36.96 24.36 13.18
C LEU A 100 35.79 24.86 14.02
N GLY A 101 35.20 24.02 14.89
CA GLY A 101 34.18 24.42 15.85
C GLY A 101 32.76 24.07 15.51
N ALA A 102 32.49 23.27 14.46
CA ALA A 102 31.15 22.78 14.17
C ALA A 102 30.59 21.95 15.34
N ARG A 103 29.34 22.20 15.72
CA ARG A 103 28.66 21.46 16.80
C ARG A 103 28.26 20.06 16.31
N ARG A 104 28.17 19.12 17.25
CA ARG A 104 27.66 17.78 16.94
C ARG A 104 26.29 17.82 16.26
N ARG A 105 25.42 18.74 16.69
CA ARG A 105 24.09 18.93 16.12
C ARG A 105 24.15 19.32 14.65
N ASP A 106 25.07 20.15 14.24
CA ASP A 106 25.18 20.63 12.86
C ASP A 106 25.54 19.47 11.93
N VAL A 107 26.49 18.61 12.35
CA VAL A 107 26.86 17.41 11.63
C VAL A 107 25.69 16.42 11.55
N THR A 108 24.99 16.19 12.69
CA THR A 108 23.82 15.29 12.70
C THR A 108 22.72 15.79 11.77
N GLN A 109 22.42 17.09 11.81
CA GLN A 109 21.39 17.69 10.96
C GLN A 109 21.74 17.58 9.47
N GLN A 110 22.99 17.81 9.10
CA GLN A 110 23.44 17.69 7.72
C GLN A 110 23.18 16.28 7.16
N PHE A 111 23.64 15.23 7.86
CA PHE A 111 23.43 13.85 7.45
C PHE A 111 21.96 13.44 7.46
N LEU A 112 21.19 13.97 8.43
CA LEU A 112 19.75 13.69 8.50
C LEU A 112 19.00 14.30 7.31
N VAL A 113 19.30 15.54 6.93
CA VAL A 113 18.74 16.21 5.76
C VAL A 113 19.09 15.44 4.48
N GLU A 114 20.32 14.95 4.34
CA GLU A 114 20.75 14.13 3.21
C GLU A 114 19.93 12.83 3.14
N THR A 115 19.71 12.17 4.28
CA THR A 115 18.89 10.96 4.34
C THR A 115 17.42 11.26 4.02
N ILE A 116 16.86 12.34 4.54
CA ILE A 116 15.48 12.76 4.24
C ILE A 116 15.32 13.05 2.74
N ALA A 117 16.29 13.77 2.14
CA ALA A 117 16.26 14.03 0.70
C ALA A 117 16.27 12.73 -0.12
N LEU A 118 17.12 11.77 0.25
CA LEU A 118 17.20 10.46 -0.40
C LEU A 118 15.88 9.68 -0.27
N THR A 119 15.30 9.64 0.94
CA THR A 119 14.05 8.91 1.16
C THR A 119 12.84 9.62 0.58
N ALA A 120 12.83 10.95 0.55
CA ALA A 120 11.78 11.72 -0.11
C ALA A 120 11.78 11.49 -1.63
N THR A 121 12.94 11.48 -2.27
CA THR A 121 13.04 11.16 -3.71
C THR A 121 12.61 9.73 -3.99
N GLY A 122 13.03 8.75 -3.18
CA GLY A 122 12.57 7.37 -3.26
C GLY A 122 11.06 7.24 -3.04
N GLY A 123 10.52 7.95 -2.06
CA GLY A 123 9.08 7.99 -1.78
C GLY A 123 8.27 8.58 -2.94
N LEU A 124 8.74 9.66 -3.57
CA LEU A 124 8.12 10.23 -4.76
C LEU A 124 8.15 9.26 -5.95
N LEU A 125 9.27 8.59 -6.17
CA LEU A 125 9.38 7.57 -7.22
C LEU A 125 8.44 6.39 -6.96
N GLY A 126 8.34 5.96 -5.69
CA GLY A 126 7.39 4.91 -5.28
C GLY A 126 5.93 5.31 -5.50
N LEU A 127 5.56 6.55 -5.18
CA LEU A 127 4.23 7.10 -5.46
C LEU A 127 3.95 7.16 -6.98
N LEU A 128 4.93 7.58 -7.75
CA LEU A 128 4.81 7.61 -9.23
C LEU A 128 4.62 6.20 -9.79
N ALA A 129 5.39 5.23 -9.30
CA ALA A 129 5.26 3.83 -9.69
C ALA A 129 3.88 3.27 -9.31
N GLY A 130 3.38 3.59 -8.12
CA GLY A 130 2.04 3.22 -7.67
C GLY A 130 0.94 3.83 -8.54
N PHE A 131 1.09 5.10 -8.94
CA PHE A 131 0.16 5.77 -9.85
C PHE A 131 0.12 5.13 -11.24
N LEU A 132 1.26 4.64 -11.72
CA LEU A 132 1.35 3.95 -13.01
C LEU A 132 0.82 2.50 -12.96
N CYS A 133 0.52 1.97 -11.78
CA CYS A 133 0.08 0.57 -11.63
C CYS A 133 -1.29 0.34 -12.28
N GLU A 134 -2.23 1.29 -12.15
CA GLU A 134 -3.56 1.19 -12.76
C GLU A 134 -3.51 1.18 -14.29
N PRO A 135 -2.89 2.16 -14.98
CA PRO A 135 -2.80 2.13 -16.44
C PRO A 135 -1.96 0.97 -16.96
N ALA A 136 -0.94 0.54 -16.22
CA ALA A 136 -0.16 -0.64 -16.58
C ALA A 136 -0.98 -1.92 -16.52
N TYR A 137 -1.83 -2.07 -15.49
CA TYR A 137 -2.73 -3.22 -15.34
C TYR A 137 -3.79 -3.26 -16.44
N SER A 138 -4.44 -2.13 -16.74
CA SER A 138 -5.43 -2.04 -17.81
C SER A 138 -4.81 -2.33 -19.19
N MET A 139 -3.63 -1.81 -19.45
CA MET A 139 -2.87 -2.08 -20.68
C MET A 139 -2.49 -3.57 -20.78
N LEU A 140 -2.10 -4.20 -19.68
CA LEU A 140 -1.80 -5.63 -19.62
C LEU A 140 -3.02 -6.47 -20.00
N LEU A 141 -4.19 -6.18 -19.40
CA LEU A 141 -5.44 -6.91 -19.71
C LEU A 141 -5.85 -6.74 -21.16
N THR A 142 -5.79 -5.52 -21.70
CA THR A 142 -6.12 -5.24 -23.11
C THR A 142 -5.18 -5.98 -24.09
N ASN A 143 -3.90 -6.01 -23.77
CA ASN A 143 -2.93 -6.77 -24.56
C ASN A 143 -3.18 -8.28 -24.46
N LEU A 144 -3.49 -8.79 -23.27
CA LEU A 144 -3.81 -10.21 -23.08
C LEU A 144 -5.05 -10.62 -23.89
N GLU A 145 -6.09 -9.80 -23.90
CA GLU A 145 -7.29 -10.01 -24.70
C GLU A 145 -6.99 -10.06 -26.21
N SER A 146 -6.09 -9.17 -26.67
CA SER A 146 -5.75 -9.06 -28.08
C SER A 146 -4.79 -10.15 -28.60
N PHE A 147 -3.77 -10.50 -27.80
CA PHE A 147 -2.70 -11.41 -28.21
C PHE A 147 -2.86 -12.85 -27.73
N ALA A 148 -3.58 -13.06 -26.63
CA ALA A 148 -3.78 -14.37 -26.00
C ALA A 148 -5.21 -14.53 -25.45
N PRO A 149 -6.25 -14.56 -26.32
CA PRO A 149 -7.64 -14.60 -25.91
C PRO A 149 -8.00 -15.84 -25.08
N GLU A 150 -7.33 -16.97 -25.31
CA GLU A 150 -7.53 -18.18 -24.50
C GLU A 150 -7.05 -17.99 -23.07
N THR A 151 -5.89 -17.35 -22.87
CA THR A 151 -5.36 -17.03 -21.55
C THR A 151 -6.24 -16.00 -20.84
N TYR A 152 -6.68 -14.96 -21.56
CA TYR A 152 -7.64 -13.99 -21.03
C TYR A 152 -8.97 -14.66 -20.65
N GLY A 153 -9.47 -15.60 -21.48
CA GLY A 153 -10.68 -16.35 -21.21
C GLY A 153 -10.61 -17.16 -19.91
N SER A 154 -9.45 -17.73 -19.60
CA SER A 154 -9.22 -18.56 -18.40
C SER A 154 -9.09 -17.76 -17.10
N LEU A 155 -8.90 -16.42 -17.17
CA LEU A 155 -8.80 -15.58 -15.97
C LEU A 155 -10.13 -15.53 -15.21
N PRO A 156 -10.10 -15.59 -13.86
CA PRO A 156 -11.28 -15.37 -13.03
C PRO A 156 -11.93 -14.02 -13.32
N ALA A 157 -13.28 -13.98 -13.30
CA ALA A 157 -14.03 -12.73 -13.52
C ALA A 157 -13.59 -11.62 -12.57
N ALA A 158 -13.31 -11.96 -11.31
CA ALA A 158 -12.81 -11.01 -10.31
C ALA A 158 -11.51 -10.31 -10.73
N MET A 159 -10.60 -10.97 -11.45
CA MET A 159 -9.38 -10.35 -11.94
C MET A 159 -9.64 -9.43 -13.14
N LYS A 160 -10.62 -9.74 -13.98
CA LYS A 160 -10.99 -8.90 -15.13
C LYS A 160 -11.69 -7.61 -14.72
N GLU A 161 -12.45 -7.67 -13.62
CA GLU A 161 -13.22 -6.56 -13.08
C GLU A 161 -12.45 -5.74 -12.03
N MET A 162 -11.28 -6.23 -11.58
CA MET A 162 -10.43 -5.49 -10.64
C MET A 162 -9.90 -4.22 -11.28
N THR A 163 -10.38 -3.08 -10.82
CA THR A 163 -9.79 -1.77 -11.12
C THR A 163 -9.03 -1.30 -9.88
N PRO A 164 -7.69 -1.24 -9.91
CA PRO A 164 -6.92 -0.68 -8.81
C PRO A 164 -7.31 0.79 -8.62
N SER A 165 -8.05 1.11 -7.56
CA SER A 165 -8.44 2.48 -7.27
C SER A 165 -7.46 3.14 -6.30
N LEU A 166 -6.93 4.30 -6.66
CA LEU A 166 -6.04 5.07 -5.80
C LEU A 166 -6.84 5.94 -4.84
N VAL A 167 -6.58 5.76 -3.57
CA VAL A 167 -7.23 6.55 -2.52
C VAL A 167 -6.38 7.78 -2.20
N PHE A 168 -6.90 8.97 -2.45
CA PHE A 168 -6.12 10.23 -2.42
C PHE A 168 -5.46 10.52 -1.06
N TRP A 169 -6.10 10.15 0.04
CA TRP A 169 -5.54 10.34 1.38
C TRP A 169 -4.34 9.42 1.70
N SER A 170 -4.15 8.35 0.93
CA SER A 170 -3.02 7.44 1.12
C SER A 170 -1.67 8.06 0.71
N PHE A 171 -1.65 9.03 -0.21
CA PHE A 171 -0.42 9.67 -0.67
C PHE A 171 0.40 10.35 0.44
N PRO A 172 -0.19 11.25 1.25
CA PRO A 172 0.55 11.86 2.35
C PRO A 172 0.96 10.84 3.41
N LEU A 173 0.16 9.80 3.64
CA LEU A 173 0.49 8.74 4.58
C LEU A 173 1.72 7.95 4.12
N VAL A 174 1.72 7.47 2.88
CA VAL A 174 2.83 6.68 2.30
C VAL A 174 4.11 7.51 2.26
N PHE A 175 4.03 8.77 1.83
CA PHE A 175 5.16 9.68 1.82
C PHE A 175 5.70 9.94 3.23
N GLY A 176 4.82 10.15 4.20
CA GLY A 176 5.17 10.33 5.60
C GLY A 176 5.89 9.10 6.18
N ILE A 177 5.43 7.89 5.87
CA ILE A 177 6.08 6.63 6.27
C ILE A 177 7.48 6.52 5.64
N ALA A 178 7.63 6.84 4.36
CA ALA A 178 8.93 6.81 3.68
C ALA A 178 9.95 7.76 4.35
N VAL A 179 9.55 9.01 4.62
CA VAL A 179 10.40 9.99 5.31
C VAL A 179 10.69 9.55 6.75
N ALA A 180 9.69 9.04 7.48
CA ALA A 180 9.88 8.54 8.85
C ALA A 180 10.90 7.39 8.89
N THR A 181 10.85 6.49 7.93
CA THR A 181 11.84 5.41 7.77
C THR A 181 13.25 5.97 7.56
N GLY A 182 13.40 6.96 6.68
CA GLY A 182 14.66 7.65 6.47
C GLY A 182 15.21 8.27 7.75
N VAL A 183 14.36 8.94 8.52
CA VAL A 183 14.76 9.54 9.81
C VAL A 183 15.18 8.46 10.81
N LEU A 184 14.42 7.39 10.96
CA LEU A 184 14.69 6.31 11.90
C LEU A 184 16.03 5.62 11.61
N PHE A 185 16.25 5.20 10.38
CA PHE A 185 17.46 4.47 9.98
C PHE A 185 18.67 5.40 9.74
N GLY A 186 18.45 6.65 9.36
CA GLY A 186 19.50 7.67 9.18
C GLY A 186 20.01 8.27 10.49
N LEU A 187 19.21 8.24 11.56
CA LEU A 187 19.57 8.87 12.83
C LEU A 187 20.79 8.23 13.50
N TYR A 188 20.90 6.90 13.44
CA TYR A 188 22.05 6.18 14.01
C TYR A 188 23.39 6.56 13.33
N PRO A 189 23.55 6.45 12.00
CA PRO A 189 24.79 6.84 11.33
C PRO A 189 25.07 8.34 11.47
N ALA A 190 24.07 9.20 11.42
CA ALA A 190 24.24 10.64 11.62
C ALA A 190 24.80 10.98 13.02
N ARG A 191 24.29 10.32 14.07
CA ARG A 191 24.81 10.48 15.44
C ARG A 191 26.24 9.93 15.57
N LYS A 192 26.52 8.80 14.93
CA LYS A 192 27.86 8.20 14.91
C LYS A 192 28.88 9.13 14.26
N ALA A 193 28.53 9.75 13.12
CA ALA A 193 29.34 10.76 12.46
C ALA A 193 29.64 11.97 13.38
N ALA A 194 28.63 12.50 14.06
CA ALA A 194 28.75 13.63 14.97
C ALA A 194 29.56 13.30 16.23
N ALA A 195 29.64 12.04 16.64
CA ALA A 195 30.36 11.62 17.82
C ALA A 195 31.87 11.40 17.58
N MET A 196 32.31 11.40 16.30
CA MET A 196 33.74 11.16 15.97
C MET A 196 34.66 12.21 16.63
N ASN A 197 35.81 11.72 17.11
CA ASN A 197 36.84 12.58 17.65
C ASN A 197 37.63 13.22 16.51
N PRO A 198 37.74 14.57 16.45
CA PRO A 198 38.47 15.26 15.38
C PRO A 198 39.95 14.83 15.26
N VAL A 199 40.59 14.49 16.37
CA VAL A 199 42.00 14.08 16.37
C VAL A 199 42.16 12.70 15.68
N ASP A 200 41.28 11.77 15.99
CA ASP A 200 41.32 10.42 15.40
C ASP A 200 40.94 10.45 13.92
N ALA A 201 39.96 11.30 13.53
CA ALA A 201 39.55 11.50 12.17
C ALA A 201 40.65 12.04 11.25
N LEU A 202 41.59 12.84 11.79
CA LEU A 202 42.72 13.39 11.05
C LEU A 202 43.92 12.42 11.01
N ARG A 203 44.04 11.51 11.98
CA ARG A 203 45.15 10.55 12.11
C ARG A 203 44.94 9.31 11.20
N HIS A 204 43.76 8.98 10.82
CA HIS A 204 43.41 7.76 10.05
C HIS A 204 43.81 7.78 8.58
N VAL A 205 44.62 8.75 8.14
CA VAL A 205 45.06 8.95 6.73
C VAL A 205 46.60 8.98 6.63
N ALA A 206 47.31 8.46 7.62
CA ALA A 206 48.75 8.23 7.56
C ALA A 206 49.07 6.76 7.32
#